data_d5d901e5f8ddeafa918daba41c8ea349
#
_entry.id   d5d901e5f8ddeafa918daba41c8ea349
#
_cell.length_a   1.000
_cell.length_b   1.000
_cell.length_c   1.000
_cell.angle_alpha   90.00
_cell.angle_beta   90.00
_cell.angle_gamma   90.00
#
_symmetry.space_group_name_H-M   'P 1'
#
loop_
_entity.id
_entity.type
_entity.pdbx_description
1 polymer ?
#
loop_
_entity_poly.entity_id
_entity_poly.type
_entity_poly.pdbx_seq_one_letter_code
_entity_poly.pdbx_strand_id
1 'polypeptide(L)'
;DLHSFPTRRSSDLVGVINREDVAKIQDVLSKPSTPMANNWNRRYRENLDKIKSGDAFQVAEVARNLYRVEKTKNLSAGEKKMLENAMKILKSELALSMDITVEEAFDLLYNAMEDDH
;
A
#
# COMPACT_ATOMS: atom_id res chain seq x y z
N ASP A 1 11.25 4.75 28.52
CA ASP A 1 10.93 4.76 28.15
C ASP A 1 10.48 4.69 27.85
N LEU A 2 10.58 4.47 27.84
CA LEU A 2 10.13 4.24 27.21
C LEU A 2 9.64 4.75 26.81
N HIS A 3 9.69 4.80 26.62
CA HIS A 3 9.32 5.14 25.87
C HIS A 3 9.49 5.44 25.18
N SER A 4 9.82 5.44 25.20
CA SER A 4 10.14 5.50 24.44
C SER A 4 10.37 5.31 23.84
N PHE A 5 10.55 5.03 23.50
CA PHE A 5 10.73 4.68 22.68
C PHE A 5 10.77 5.07 22.02
N PRO A 6 11.06 5.14 21.97
CA PRO A 6 11.19 5.44 21.13
C PRO A 6 11.12 5.78 20.31
N THR A 7 11.32 5.76 20.20
CA THR A 7 11.25 5.99 19.40
C THR A 7 11.50 5.92 18.64
N ARG A 8 11.36 5.54 18.43
CA ARG A 8 11.64 5.31 17.56
C ARG A 8 11.99 5.92 16.66
N ARG A 9 12.45 6.13 16.08
CA ARG A 9 12.69 6.61 15.17
C ARG A 9 12.83 6.28 14.28
N SER A 10 12.75 5.89 14.60
CA SER A 10 12.67 5.70 13.69
C SER A 10 12.97 5.86 12.30
N SER A 11 13.40 6.81 11.72
CA SER A 11 13.72 7.05 10.34
C SER A 11 14.75 6.07 9.76
N ASP A 12 15.53 5.49 10.60
CA ASP A 12 16.49 4.51 10.14
C ASP A 12 15.90 3.12 10.04
N LEU A 13 14.63 2.98 10.34
CA LEU A 13 13.93 1.72 10.18
C LEU A 13 13.40 1.63 8.75
N VAL A 14 13.82 0.58 8.06
CA VAL A 14 13.41 0.38 6.68
C VAL A 14 11.90 0.17 6.64
N GLY A 15 11.25 0.88 5.73
CA GLY A 15 9.82 0.75 5.53
C GLY A 15 8.95 1.63 6.39
N VAL A 16 9.54 2.34 7.35
CA VAL A 16 8.76 3.25 8.18
C VAL A 16 8.56 4.56 7.43
N ILE A 17 7.31 5.01 7.37
CA ILE A 17 6.96 6.25 6.68
C ILE A 17 6.66 7.33 7.72
N ASN A 18 6.79 8.59 7.31
CA ASN A 18 6.45 9.70 8.17
C ASN A 18 5.11 10.30 7.72
N ARG A 19 4.64 11.32 8.45
CA ARG A 19 3.32 11.89 8.16
C ARG A 19 3.24 12.54 6.78
N GLU A 20 4.35 13.09 6.31
CA GLU A 20 4.37 13.69 4.98
C GLU A 20 4.19 12.61 3.91
N ASP A 21 4.77 11.44 4.14
CA ASP A 21 4.64 10.33 3.22
C ASP A 21 3.21 9.81 3.14
N VAL A 22 2.45 9.92 4.24
CA VAL A 22 1.06 9.49 4.25
C VAL A 22 0.26 10.23 3.17
N ALA A 23 0.43 11.55 3.10
CA ALA A 23 -0.28 12.34 2.09
C ALA A 23 0.12 11.91 0.68
N LYS A 24 1.40 11.62 0.48
CA LYS A 24 1.90 11.17 -0.81
C LYS A 24 1.33 9.80 -1.18
N ILE A 25 1.22 8.91 -0.20
CA ILE A 25 0.64 7.59 -0.43
C ILE A 25 -0.83 7.73 -0.82
N GLN A 26 -1.57 8.58 -0.12
CA GLN A 26 -2.96 8.82 -0.47
C GLN A 26 -3.09 9.37 -1.89
N ASP A 27 -2.16 10.24 -2.27
CA ASP A 27 -2.13 10.79 -3.62
C ASP A 27 -1.88 9.69 -4.65
N VAL A 28 -0.94 8.80 -4.40
CA VAL A 28 -0.67 7.67 -5.30
C VAL A 28 -1.92 6.82 -5.46
N LEU A 29 -2.60 6.54 -4.34
CA LEU A 29 -3.77 5.67 -4.37
C LEU A 29 -4.94 6.29 -5.14
N SER A 30 -5.02 7.61 -5.18
CA SER A 30 -6.12 8.28 -5.87
C SER A 30 -5.86 8.47 -7.36
N LYS A 31 -4.63 8.28 -7.81
CA LYS A 31 -4.29 8.48 -9.22
C LYS A 31 -4.81 7.35 -10.09
N PRO A 32 -4.94 7.60 -11.40
CA PRO A 32 -5.34 6.51 -12.32
C PRO A 32 -4.33 5.37 -12.28
N SER A 33 -4.82 4.17 -12.58
CA SER A 33 -3.97 3.00 -12.63
C SER A 33 -2.86 3.16 -13.66
N THR A 34 -1.69 2.63 -13.35
CA THR A 34 -0.59 2.57 -14.30
C THR A 34 -0.66 1.26 -15.08
N PRO A 35 -0.10 1.24 -16.30
CA PRO A 35 -0.13 0.01 -17.08
C PRO A 35 0.59 -1.13 -16.39
N MET A 36 0.01 -2.33 -16.51
CA MET A 36 0.62 -3.56 -16.04
C MET A 36 0.82 -4.47 -17.24
N ALA A 37 1.79 -5.37 -17.12
CA ALA A 37 2.05 -6.33 -18.20
C ALA A 37 0.81 -7.17 -18.47
N ASN A 38 0.55 -7.48 -19.74
CA ASN A 38 -0.59 -8.32 -20.12
C ASN A 38 -0.37 -9.78 -19.74
N ASN A 39 0.86 -10.24 -19.81
CA ASN A 39 1.19 -11.62 -19.45
C ASN A 39 1.06 -11.77 -17.93
N TRP A 40 0.24 -12.75 -17.50
CA TRP A 40 -0.04 -12.91 -16.08
C TRP A 40 1.21 -13.18 -15.26
N ASN A 41 2.08 -14.07 -15.75
CA ASN A 41 3.29 -14.42 -14.99
C ASN A 41 4.19 -13.21 -14.80
N ARG A 42 4.35 -12.43 -15.85
CA ARG A 42 5.19 -11.24 -15.79
C ARG A 42 4.59 -10.19 -14.88
N ARG A 43 3.28 -9.97 -15.00
CA ARG A 43 2.58 -9.01 -14.15
C ARG A 43 2.69 -9.39 -12.68
N TYR A 44 2.49 -10.67 -12.38
CA TYR A 44 2.57 -11.14 -11.02
C TYR A 44 3.96 -10.90 -10.44
N ARG A 45 4.99 -11.24 -11.21
CA ARG A 45 6.37 -11.11 -10.76
C ARG A 45 6.75 -9.65 -10.56
N GLU A 46 6.35 -8.77 -11.48
CA GLU A 46 6.67 -7.35 -11.37
C GLU A 46 6.00 -6.73 -10.15
N ASN A 47 4.75 -7.08 -9.91
CA ASN A 47 4.04 -6.58 -8.74
C ASN A 47 4.66 -7.11 -7.44
N LEU A 48 5.04 -8.38 -7.44
CA LEU A 48 5.67 -8.97 -6.28
C LEU A 48 6.99 -8.29 -5.96
N ASP A 49 7.77 -7.97 -6.98
CA ASP A 49 9.03 -7.25 -6.80
C ASP A 49 8.80 -5.89 -6.17
N LYS A 50 7.75 -5.18 -6.58
CA LYS A 50 7.43 -3.88 -6.02
C LYS A 50 7.07 -3.99 -4.54
N ILE A 51 6.32 -5.03 -4.18
CA ILE A 51 5.97 -5.24 -2.78
C ILE A 51 7.20 -5.55 -1.95
N LYS A 52 8.11 -6.35 -2.50
CA LYS A 52 9.32 -6.74 -1.79
C LYS A 52 10.35 -5.62 -1.70
N SER A 53 10.18 -4.57 -2.49
CA SER A 53 11.16 -3.48 -2.52
C SER A 53 11.28 -2.73 -1.20
N GLY A 54 10.27 -2.81 -0.36
CA GLY A 54 10.26 -2.05 0.88
C GLY A 54 9.86 -0.59 0.70
N ASP A 55 9.49 -0.21 -0.50
CA ASP A 55 9.10 1.16 -0.82
C ASP A 55 7.58 1.25 -0.75
N ALA A 56 7.09 1.98 0.27
CA ALA A 56 5.65 2.10 0.50
C ALA A 56 4.91 2.67 -0.71
N PHE A 57 5.56 3.54 -1.48
CA PHE A 57 4.91 4.12 -2.66
C PHE A 57 4.71 3.07 -3.74
N GLN A 58 5.66 2.15 -3.91
CA GLN A 58 5.51 1.07 -4.87
C GLN A 58 4.45 0.07 -4.41
N VAL A 59 4.39 -0.20 -3.11
CA VAL A 59 3.35 -1.06 -2.55
C VAL A 59 1.98 -0.43 -2.79
N ALA A 60 1.88 0.88 -2.60
CA ALA A 60 0.63 1.60 -2.85
C ALA A 60 0.20 1.51 -4.31
N GLU A 61 1.15 1.61 -5.22
CA GLU A 61 0.86 1.49 -6.65
C GLU A 61 0.27 0.13 -6.97
N VAL A 62 0.87 -0.93 -6.44
CA VAL A 62 0.37 -2.29 -6.66
C VAL A 62 -1.03 -2.44 -6.09
N ALA A 63 -1.24 -1.96 -4.86
CA ALA A 63 -2.55 -2.07 -4.20
C ALA A 63 -3.61 -1.34 -5.02
N ARG A 64 -3.31 -0.14 -5.48
CA ARG A 64 -4.25 0.63 -6.28
C ARG A 64 -4.61 -0.09 -7.57
N ASN A 65 -3.59 -0.56 -8.29
CA ASN A 65 -3.83 -1.19 -9.57
C ASN A 65 -4.65 -2.48 -9.43
N LEU A 66 -4.29 -3.31 -8.47
CA LEU A 66 -5.02 -4.56 -8.25
C LEU A 66 -6.43 -4.31 -7.74
N TYR A 67 -6.59 -3.34 -6.86
CA TYR A 67 -7.92 -3.00 -6.34
C TYR A 67 -8.86 -2.59 -7.48
N ARG A 68 -8.37 -1.79 -8.40
CA ARG A 68 -9.21 -1.31 -9.51
C ARG A 68 -9.50 -2.41 -10.52
N VAL A 69 -8.55 -3.33 -10.73
CA VAL A 69 -8.83 -4.49 -11.58
C VAL A 69 -9.94 -5.34 -10.97
N GLU A 70 -9.89 -5.53 -9.65
CA GLU A 70 -10.89 -6.34 -8.95
C GLU A 70 -12.30 -5.76 -9.14
N LYS A 71 -12.42 -4.44 -9.26
CA LYS A 71 -13.73 -3.82 -9.43
C LYS A 71 -14.34 -4.10 -10.80
N THR A 72 -13.53 -4.40 -11.79
CA THR A 72 -14.03 -4.63 -13.15
C THR A 72 -14.02 -6.09 -13.54
N LYS A 73 -13.17 -6.89 -12.93
CA LYS A 73 -13.11 -8.33 -13.16
C LYS A 73 -12.42 -8.96 -11.96
N ASN A 74 -12.63 -10.27 -11.80
CA ASN A 74 -12.05 -10.96 -10.66
C ASN A 74 -10.55 -11.13 -10.84
N LEU A 75 -9.82 -10.92 -9.74
CA LEU A 75 -8.41 -11.25 -9.69
C LEU A 75 -8.24 -12.76 -9.52
N SER A 76 -7.09 -13.26 -9.98
CA SER A 76 -6.72 -14.64 -9.67
C SER A 76 -6.51 -14.79 -8.16
N ALA A 77 -6.50 -16.03 -7.68
CA ALA A 77 -6.28 -16.28 -6.25
C ALA A 77 -4.96 -15.69 -5.77
N GLY A 78 -3.91 -15.84 -6.59
CA GLY A 78 -2.60 -15.30 -6.25
C GLY A 78 -2.62 -13.79 -6.16
N GLU A 79 -3.31 -13.13 -7.07
CA GLU A 79 -3.39 -11.67 -7.07
C GLU A 79 -4.23 -11.14 -5.93
N LYS A 80 -5.29 -11.87 -5.55
CA LYS A 80 -6.08 -11.49 -4.37
C LYS A 80 -5.23 -11.52 -3.13
N LYS A 81 -4.42 -12.55 -2.98
CA LYS A 81 -3.52 -12.66 -1.84
C LYS A 81 -2.49 -11.54 -1.85
N MET A 82 -1.98 -11.22 -3.02
CA MET A 82 -1.02 -10.13 -3.18
C MET A 82 -1.63 -8.80 -2.76
N LEU A 83 -2.87 -8.54 -3.17
CA LEU A 83 -3.58 -7.32 -2.78
C LEU A 83 -3.76 -7.27 -1.26
N GLU A 84 -4.14 -8.40 -0.65
CA GLU A 84 -4.27 -8.46 0.80
C GLU A 84 -2.96 -8.13 1.50
N ASN A 85 -1.86 -8.68 0.99
CA ASN A 85 -0.56 -8.42 1.58
C ASN A 85 -0.17 -6.95 1.44
N ALA A 86 -0.39 -6.38 0.27
CA ALA A 86 -0.09 -4.97 0.05
C ALA A 86 -0.89 -4.08 1.00
N MET A 87 -2.18 -4.36 1.14
CA MET A 87 -3.03 -3.60 2.04
C MET A 87 -2.59 -3.76 3.49
N LYS A 88 -2.18 -4.97 3.88
CA LYS A 88 -1.71 -5.23 5.24
C LYS A 88 -0.47 -4.40 5.55
N ILE A 89 0.47 -4.34 4.61
CA ILE A 89 1.68 -3.54 4.79
C ILE A 89 1.31 -2.07 4.94
N LEU A 90 0.47 -1.56 4.06
CA LEU A 90 0.10 -0.15 4.08
C LEU A 90 -0.67 0.21 5.34
N LYS A 91 -1.61 -0.64 5.77
CA LYS A 91 -2.37 -0.39 6.99
C LYS A 91 -1.45 -0.29 8.19
N SER A 92 -0.50 -1.21 8.28
CA SER A 92 0.41 -1.23 9.43
C SER A 92 1.26 0.03 9.46
N GLU A 93 1.75 0.45 8.31
CA GLU A 93 2.61 1.63 8.25
C GLU A 93 1.84 2.91 8.55
N LEU A 94 0.64 3.03 8.02
CA LEU A 94 -0.17 4.20 8.31
C LEU A 94 -0.57 4.24 9.78
N ALA A 95 -0.95 3.11 10.35
CA ALA A 95 -1.35 3.06 11.75
C ALA A 95 -0.21 3.54 12.65
N LEU A 96 1.00 3.09 12.36
CA LEU A 96 2.16 3.50 13.14
C LEU A 96 2.48 4.98 12.93
N SER A 97 2.46 5.41 11.68
CA SER A 97 2.85 6.78 11.35
C SER A 97 1.88 7.81 11.91
N MET A 98 0.60 7.51 11.89
CA MET A 98 -0.44 8.46 12.29
C MET A 98 -0.96 8.21 13.70
N ASP A 99 -0.49 7.16 14.35
CA ASP A 99 -0.95 6.79 15.69
C ASP A 99 -2.46 6.58 15.70
N ILE A 100 -2.93 5.81 14.73
CA ILE A 100 -4.34 5.44 14.58
C ILE A 100 -4.45 3.93 14.57
N THR A 101 -5.68 3.44 14.64
CA THR A 101 -5.90 2.00 14.59
C THR A 101 -5.71 1.48 13.16
N VAL A 102 -5.51 0.17 13.04
CA VAL A 102 -5.41 -0.46 11.73
C VAL A 102 -6.71 -0.29 10.95
N GLU A 103 -7.84 -0.35 11.64
CA GLU A 103 -9.14 -0.14 11.01
C GLU A 103 -9.27 1.27 10.44
N GLU A 104 -8.84 2.26 11.20
CA GLU A 104 -8.85 3.63 10.71
C GLU A 104 -7.92 3.82 9.52
N ALA A 105 -6.77 3.17 9.57
CA ALA A 105 -5.83 3.20 8.46
C ALA A 105 -6.44 2.57 7.21
N PHE A 106 -7.13 1.44 7.38
CA PHE A 106 -7.79 0.78 6.26
C PHE A 106 -8.81 1.71 5.60
N ASP A 107 -9.62 2.41 6.42
CA ASP A 107 -10.63 3.32 5.88
C ASP A 107 -9.99 4.45 5.08
N LEU A 108 -8.87 5.00 5.55
CA LEU A 108 -8.16 6.03 4.82
C LEU A 108 -7.67 5.53 3.47
N LEU A 109 -7.08 4.33 3.46
CA LEU A 109 -6.57 3.74 2.21
C LEU A 109 -7.71 3.45 1.24
N TYR A 110 -8.76 2.85 1.75
CA TYR A 110 -9.90 2.48 0.93
C TYR A 110 -10.54 3.71 0.29
N ASN A 111 -10.76 4.76 1.09
CA ASN A 111 -11.35 5.99 0.60
C ASN A 111 -10.50 6.65 -0.47
N ALA A 112 -9.17 6.59 -0.30
CA ALA A 112 -8.26 7.17 -1.29
C ALA A 112 -8.36 6.42 -2.62
N MET A 113 -8.48 5.10 -2.58
CA MET A 113 -8.60 4.30 -3.80
C MET A 113 -9.95 4.46 -4.46
N GLU A 114 -10.99 4.76 -3.68
CA GLU A 114 -12.32 5.01 -4.22
C GLU A 114 -12.46 6.40 -4.81
N ASP A 115 -11.52 7.29 -4.49
CA ASP A 115 -11.53 8.64 -5.05
C ASP A 115 -11.19 8.54 -6.53
N ASP A 116 -12.18 8.60 -7.36
CA ASP A 116 -12.07 8.32 -8.78
C ASP A 116 -11.74 9.59 -9.56
N HIS A 117 -10.68 9.55 -10.30
CA HIS A 117 -10.27 10.67 -11.12
C HIS A 117 -10.38 10.36 -12.59
#